data_5fa7ae2ed4ade270fc96e32fe3b4bbcd
#
_entry.id   5fa7ae2ed4ade270fc96e32fe3b4bbcd
#
_cell.length_a   1.000
_cell.length_b   1.000
_cell.length_c   1.000
_cell.angle_alpha   90.00
_cell.angle_beta   90.00
_cell.angle_gamma   90.00
#
_symmetry.space_group_name_H-M   'P 1'
#
loop_
_entity.id
_entity.type
_entity.pdbx_description
1 polymer ?
#
loop_
_entity_poly.entity_id
_entity_poly.type
_entity_poly.pdbx_seq_one_letter_code
_entity_poly.pdbx_strand_id
1 'polypeptide(L)'
;TRKWVEENLNLRTGNKFRKIWHGSYWVPIVFTAKGPLYGEVIGETQLPNCFQQPIDFPDDKRQSLYHVGYQLLHALSAQPGVYLLQFGFQDDTLIFDRVWPFPAAPALASVGVKKLNLYTCHWKLLSYWFFLTFGCYSIT
;
A
#
# COMPACT_ATOMS: atom_id res chain seq x y z
N THR A 1 -4.86 -8.12 11.41
CA THR A 1 -4.12 -8.12 10.13
C THR A 1 -2.71 -8.68 10.28
N ARG A 2 -1.90 -8.17 11.22
CA ARG A 2 -0.54 -8.68 11.47
C ARG A 2 -0.54 -10.17 11.81
N LYS A 3 -1.41 -10.60 12.71
CA LYS A 3 -1.55 -12.00 13.10
C LYS A 3 -1.86 -12.89 11.88
N TRP A 4 -2.79 -12.45 11.04
CA TRP A 4 -3.13 -13.17 9.81
C TRP A 4 -1.92 -13.33 8.89
N VAL A 5 -1.13 -12.27 8.73
CA VAL A 5 0.08 -12.28 7.90
C VAL A 5 1.12 -13.27 8.45
N GLU A 6 1.32 -13.30 9.78
CA GLU A 6 2.24 -14.24 10.42
C GLU A 6 1.80 -15.69 10.19
N GLU A 7 0.51 -15.96 10.35
CA GLU A 7 -0.04 -17.32 10.27
C GLU A 7 -0.15 -17.84 8.85
N ASN A 8 -0.49 -16.99 7.88
CA ASN A 8 -0.81 -17.43 6.51
C ASN A 8 0.30 -17.17 5.50
N LEU A 9 1.14 -16.16 5.71
CA LEU A 9 2.20 -15.79 4.79
C LEU A 9 3.60 -16.06 5.35
N ASN A 10 3.67 -16.55 6.59
CA ASN A 10 4.93 -16.86 7.29
C ASN A 10 5.93 -15.69 7.25
N LEU A 11 5.42 -14.47 7.40
CA LEU A 11 6.21 -13.25 7.44
C LEU A 11 6.35 -12.73 8.86
N ARG A 12 7.50 -12.13 9.13
CA ARG A 12 7.71 -11.40 10.39
C ARG A 12 6.90 -10.11 10.38
N THR A 13 6.37 -9.75 11.55
CA THR A 13 5.65 -8.49 11.73
C THR A 13 6.27 -7.67 12.87
N GLY A 14 5.91 -6.39 12.94
CA GLY A 14 6.40 -5.48 13.97
C GLY A 14 5.99 -5.85 15.40
N ASN A 15 5.08 -6.80 15.58
CA ASN A 15 4.63 -7.25 16.91
C ASN A 15 5.74 -7.92 17.76
N LYS A 16 6.81 -8.41 17.12
CA LYS A 16 7.92 -9.10 17.81
C LYS A 16 8.93 -8.14 18.42
N PHE A 17 8.77 -6.84 18.23
CA PHE A 17 9.69 -5.84 18.75
C PHE A 17 9.17 -5.26 20.07
N ARG A 18 10.07 -5.11 21.05
CA ARG A 18 9.77 -4.52 22.37
C ARG A 18 9.50 -3.01 22.29
N LYS A 19 10.01 -2.33 21.26
CA LYS A 19 9.79 -0.91 21.02
C LYS A 19 8.71 -0.74 19.97
N ILE A 20 8.04 0.42 19.98
CA ILE A 20 7.14 0.81 18.89
C ILE A 20 7.97 0.83 17.61
N TRP A 21 7.64 -0.08 16.69
CA TRP A 21 8.32 -0.20 15.41
C TRP A 21 7.36 0.20 14.30
N HIS A 22 7.84 1.05 13.42
CA HIS A 22 7.11 1.46 12.24
C HIS A 22 7.95 1.19 11.00
N GLY A 23 7.35 0.61 9.99
CA GLY A 23 7.96 0.49 8.69
C GLY A 23 8.14 1.87 8.05
N SER A 24 9.26 2.07 7.37
CA SER A 24 9.60 3.33 6.71
C SER A 24 9.43 3.30 5.20
N TYR A 25 8.82 2.25 4.68
CA TYR A 25 8.54 2.07 3.27
C TYR A 25 7.07 1.72 3.04
N TRP A 26 6.55 2.13 1.89
CA TRP A 26 5.17 1.85 1.48
C TRP A 26 5.15 1.43 0.02
N VAL A 27 4.45 0.34 -0.29
CA VAL A 27 4.15 0.00 -1.67
C VAL A 27 2.69 0.36 -1.97
N PRO A 28 2.45 1.25 -2.94
CA PRO A 28 1.09 1.57 -3.34
C PRO A 28 0.49 0.42 -4.16
N ILE A 29 -0.74 0.05 -3.83
CA ILE A 29 -1.51 -0.92 -4.57
C ILE A 29 -2.79 -0.26 -5.02
N VAL A 30 -2.93 -0.08 -6.33
CA VAL A 30 -4.16 0.44 -6.94
C VAL A 30 -5.03 -0.77 -7.26
N PHE A 31 -5.97 -1.05 -6.36
CA PHE A 31 -6.82 -2.23 -6.45
C PHE A 31 -8.05 -1.90 -7.29
N THR A 32 -8.13 -2.50 -8.47
CA THR A 32 -9.22 -2.27 -9.42
C THR A 32 -10.11 -3.50 -9.54
N ALA A 33 -11.29 -3.34 -10.16
CA ALA A 33 -12.18 -4.46 -10.45
C ALA A 33 -11.54 -5.54 -11.34
N LYS A 34 -10.51 -5.16 -12.10
CA LYS A 34 -9.77 -6.08 -13.00
C LYS A 34 -8.52 -6.66 -12.34
N GLY A 35 -8.23 -6.29 -11.12
CA GLY A 35 -7.07 -6.73 -10.37
C GLY A 35 -6.19 -5.59 -9.86
N PRO A 36 -5.09 -5.92 -9.17
CA PRO A 36 -4.20 -4.92 -8.60
C PRO A 36 -3.21 -4.38 -9.62
N LEU A 37 -2.90 -3.10 -9.48
CA LEU A 37 -1.77 -2.44 -10.11
C LEU A 37 -0.82 -1.98 -9.01
N TYR A 38 0.46 -2.28 -9.14
CA TYR A 38 1.44 -1.95 -8.12
C TYR A 38 2.22 -0.72 -8.52
N GLY A 39 2.32 0.23 -7.59
CA GLY A 39 3.13 1.42 -7.77
C GLY A 39 4.55 1.22 -7.29
N GLU A 40 5.38 2.20 -7.59
CA GLU A 40 6.76 2.23 -7.12
C GLU A 40 6.81 2.48 -5.62
N VAL A 41 7.79 1.90 -4.95
CA VAL A 41 7.94 2.00 -3.50
C VAL A 41 8.19 3.46 -3.10
N ILE A 42 7.54 3.87 -2.02
CA ILE A 42 7.72 5.15 -1.35
C ILE A 42 8.57 4.91 -0.11
N GLY A 43 9.53 5.79 0.15
CA GLY A 43 10.33 5.76 1.36
C GLY A 43 10.24 7.07 2.13
N GLU A 44 10.40 6.99 3.44
CA GLU A 44 10.57 8.17 4.27
C GLU A 44 12.03 8.64 4.20
N THR A 45 12.23 9.93 4.05
CA THR A 45 13.57 10.52 4.04
C THR A 45 14.07 10.74 5.47
N GLN A 46 15.30 11.24 5.62
CA GLN A 46 15.85 11.60 6.94
C GLN A 46 15.08 12.74 7.61
N LEU A 47 14.35 13.54 6.85
CA LEU A 47 13.49 14.59 7.37
C LEU A 47 12.12 13.99 7.75
N PRO A 48 11.59 14.29 8.95
CA PRO A 48 10.28 13.78 9.36
C PRO A 48 9.18 14.20 8.40
N ASN A 49 8.25 13.30 8.11
CA ASN A 49 7.11 13.52 7.22
C ASN A 49 7.47 13.95 5.79
N CYS A 50 8.70 13.68 5.35
CA CYS A 50 9.14 13.88 3.98
C CYS A 50 9.30 12.52 3.30
N PHE A 51 8.64 12.35 2.15
CA PHE A 51 8.55 11.08 1.44
C PHE A 51 9.14 11.20 0.05
N GLN A 52 9.72 10.11 -0.43
CA GLN A 52 10.37 10.02 -1.74
C GLN A 52 9.83 8.84 -2.53
N GLN A 53 9.58 9.05 -3.82
CA GLN A 53 9.20 8.01 -4.77
C GLN A 53 9.86 8.28 -6.13
N PRO A 54 10.44 7.31 -6.80
CA PRO A 54 10.55 5.90 -6.42
C PRO A 54 11.72 5.63 -5.47
N ILE A 55 11.59 4.54 -4.72
CA ILE A 55 12.71 3.91 -4.03
C ILE A 55 13.01 2.62 -4.78
N ASP A 56 14.27 2.45 -5.16
CA ASP A 56 14.69 1.30 -5.94
C ASP A 56 14.90 0.07 -5.05
N PHE A 57 14.22 -1.01 -5.41
CA PHE A 57 14.38 -2.31 -4.75
C PHE A 57 14.65 -3.39 -5.78
N PRO A 58 15.42 -4.44 -5.43
CA PRO A 58 15.57 -5.61 -6.28
C PRO A 58 14.21 -6.23 -6.65
N ASP A 59 14.11 -6.78 -7.85
CA ASP A 59 12.85 -7.34 -8.38
C ASP A 59 12.28 -8.44 -7.51
N ASP A 60 13.13 -9.31 -6.94
CA ASP A 60 12.70 -10.39 -6.06
C ASP A 60 11.99 -9.87 -4.82
N LYS A 61 12.51 -8.81 -4.20
CA LYS A 61 11.89 -8.17 -3.04
C LYS A 61 10.58 -7.48 -3.42
N ARG A 62 10.53 -6.81 -4.58
CA ARG A 62 9.29 -6.21 -5.07
C ARG A 62 8.21 -7.25 -5.34
N GLN A 63 8.55 -8.35 -5.98
CA GLN A 63 7.61 -9.44 -6.25
C GLN A 63 7.05 -10.05 -4.96
N SER A 64 7.89 -10.22 -3.95
CA SER A 64 7.45 -10.69 -2.63
C SER A 64 6.44 -9.73 -2.00
N LEU A 65 6.67 -8.42 -2.09
CA LEU A 65 5.76 -7.40 -1.58
C LEU A 65 4.43 -7.41 -2.33
N TYR A 66 4.46 -7.55 -3.65
CA TYR A 66 3.25 -7.60 -4.47
C TYR A 66 2.41 -8.83 -4.12
N HIS A 67 3.07 -9.97 -3.92
CA HIS A 67 2.40 -11.20 -3.51
C HIS A 67 1.72 -11.05 -2.14
N VAL A 68 2.42 -10.49 -1.17
CA VAL A 68 1.86 -10.20 0.16
C VAL A 68 0.64 -9.29 0.06
N GLY A 69 0.76 -8.20 -0.70
CA GLY A 69 -0.32 -7.26 -0.90
C GLY A 69 -1.54 -7.88 -1.55
N TYR A 70 -1.34 -8.67 -2.60
CA TYR A 70 -2.42 -9.38 -3.29
C TYR A 70 -3.15 -10.34 -2.35
N GLN A 71 -2.41 -11.20 -1.65
CA GLN A 71 -2.99 -12.18 -0.73
C GLN A 71 -3.76 -11.51 0.39
N LEU A 72 -3.20 -10.44 0.95
CA LEU A 72 -3.82 -9.71 2.05
C LEU A 72 -5.10 -9.01 1.62
N LEU A 73 -5.07 -8.26 0.53
CA LEU A 73 -6.25 -7.55 0.03
C LEU A 73 -7.35 -8.52 -0.40
N HIS A 74 -6.99 -9.64 -0.99
CA HIS A 74 -7.95 -10.67 -1.36
C HIS A 74 -8.61 -11.30 -0.13
N ALA A 75 -7.83 -11.62 0.89
CA ALA A 75 -8.33 -12.18 2.15
C ALA A 75 -9.25 -11.21 2.90
N LEU A 76 -8.99 -9.91 2.80
CA LEU A 76 -9.82 -8.86 3.41
C LEU A 76 -11.07 -8.53 2.59
N SER A 77 -11.25 -9.14 1.43
CA SER A 77 -12.31 -8.78 0.46
C SER A 77 -12.30 -7.28 0.16
N ALA A 78 -11.11 -6.76 -0.09
CA ALA A 78 -10.90 -5.33 -0.28
C ALA A 78 -11.68 -4.79 -1.47
N GLN A 79 -12.25 -3.60 -1.30
CA GLN A 79 -12.95 -2.89 -2.36
C GLN A 79 -11.98 -2.09 -3.22
N PRO A 80 -12.37 -1.72 -4.46
CA PRO A 80 -11.53 -0.88 -5.29
C PRO A 80 -11.10 0.41 -4.57
N GLY A 81 -9.83 0.73 -4.68
CA GLY A 81 -9.25 1.89 -4.03
C GLY A 81 -7.73 1.82 -4.07
N VAL A 82 -7.08 2.79 -3.45
CA VAL A 82 -5.63 2.81 -3.29
C VAL A 82 -5.29 2.41 -1.86
N TYR A 83 -4.45 1.40 -1.75
CA TYR A 83 -3.95 0.88 -0.48
C TYR A 83 -2.45 1.12 -0.39
N LEU A 84 -1.95 1.39 0.80
CA LEU A 84 -0.52 1.49 1.06
C LEU A 84 -0.10 0.36 1.99
N LEU A 85 0.74 -0.54 1.48
CA LEU A 85 1.31 -1.62 2.26
C LEU A 85 2.59 -1.11 2.93
N GLN A 86 2.54 -0.92 4.25
CA GLN A 86 3.67 -0.43 5.03
C GLN A 86 4.56 -1.57 5.50
N PHE A 87 5.84 -1.42 5.28
CA PHE A 87 6.83 -2.44 5.61
C PHE A 87 8.18 -1.82 5.94
N GLY A 88 9.10 -2.65 6.38
CA GLY A 88 10.49 -2.28 6.62
C GLY A 88 11.38 -3.50 6.57
N PHE A 89 12.65 -3.29 6.90
CA PHE A 89 13.64 -4.35 6.95
C PHE A 89 14.37 -4.35 8.28
N GLN A 90 14.69 -5.54 8.76
CA GLN A 90 15.63 -5.75 9.85
C GLN A 90 16.59 -6.86 9.43
N ASP A 91 17.89 -6.54 9.43
CA ASP A 91 18.92 -7.48 8.99
C ASP A 91 18.59 -8.15 7.64
N ASP A 92 18.19 -7.34 6.67
CA ASP A 92 17.78 -7.76 5.32
C ASP A 92 16.49 -8.60 5.27
N THR A 93 15.82 -8.78 6.40
CA THR A 93 14.56 -9.51 6.48
C THR A 93 13.39 -8.55 6.34
N LEU A 94 12.47 -8.87 5.42
CA LEU A 94 11.24 -8.12 5.23
C LEU A 94 10.33 -8.26 6.45
N ILE A 95 9.87 -7.13 6.96
CA ILE A 95 8.96 -7.06 8.10
C ILE A 95 7.72 -6.29 7.70
N PHE A 96 6.57 -6.94 7.77
CA PHE A 96 5.28 -6.32 7.53
C PHE A 96 4.88 -5.47 8.74
N ASP A 97 4.38 -4.26 8.49
CA ASP A 97 3.82 -3.38 9.52
C ASP A 97 2.29 -3.36 9.43
N ARG A 98 1.74 -2.73 8.42
CA ARG A 98 0.29 -2.59 8.25
C ARG A 98 -0.10 -2.27 6.81
N VAL A 99 -1.39 -2.33 6.55
CA VAL A 99 -1.96 -1.82 5.30
C VAL A 99 -2.89 -0.65 5.62
N TRP A 100 -2.75 0.42 4.85
CA TRP A 100 -3.62 1.59 4.92
C TRP A 100 -4.68 1.48 3.83
N PRO A 101 -5.98 1.53 4.15
CA PRO A 101 -7.04 1.39 3.15
C PRO A 101 -7.34 2.68 2.37
N PHE A 102 -6.38 3.59 2.35
CA PHE A 102 -6.47 4.88 1.65
C PHE A 102 -5.05 5.42 1.41
N PRO A 103 -4.89 6.39 0.48
CA PRO A 103 -3.60 7.02 0.26
C PRO A 103 -3.26 7.96 1.43
N ALA A 104 -2.60 7.41 2.46
CA ALA A 104 -2.16 8.14 3.64
C ALA A 104 -1.02 9.12 3.30
N ALA A 105 -0.45 9.80 4.31
CA ALA A 105 0.56 10.83 4.12
C ALA A 105 1.71 10.46 3.16
N PRO A 106 2.25 9.24 3.15
CA PRO A 106 3.30 8.86 2.21
C PRO A 106 2.92 9.02 0.74
N ALA A 107 1.64 8.98 0.41
CA ALA A 107 1.15 9.19 -0.96
C ALA A 107 1.44 10.62 -1.50
N LEU A 108 1.79 11.57 -0.62
CA LEU A 108 2.26 12.89 -1.02
C LEU A 108 3.44 12.83 -1.99
N ALA A 109 4.28 11.80 -1.87
CA ALA A 109 5.42 11.61 -2.78
C ALA A 109 4.98 11.42 -4.24
N SER A 110 3.74 10.99 -4.50
CA SER A 110 3.22 10.83 -5.86
C SER A 110 2.77 12.14 -6.52
N VAL A 111 2.54 13.18 -5.72
CA VAL A 111 2.04 14.47 -6.22
C VAL A 111 3.17 15.20 -6.96
N GLY A 112 2.87 15.64 -8.18
CA GLY A 112 3.83 16.32 -9.04
C GLY A 112 4.87 15.44 -9.73
N VAL A 113 5.02 14.18 -9.27
CA VAL A 113 5.95 13.21 -9.86
C VAL A 113 5.22 12.30 -10.85
N LYS A 114 4.00 11.93 -10.52
CA LYS A 114 3.18 11.06 -11.35
C LYS A 114 2.14 11.88 -12.09
N LYS A 115 1.88 11.48 -13.34
CA LYS A 115 0.83 12.08 -14.17
C LYS A 115 -0.55 11.95 -13.50
N LEU A 116 -0.78 10.85 -12.83
CA LEU A 116 -1.96 10.61 -12.02
C LEU A 116 -1.52 10.22 -10.61
N ASN A 117 -1.71 11.12 -9.63
CA ASN A 117 -1.28 10.85 -8.26
C ASN A 117 -2.23 9.86 -7.56
N LEU A 118 -1.76 9.31 -6.43
CA LEU A 118 -2.48 8.26 -5.71
C LEU A 118 -3.82 8.74 -5.13
N TYR A 119 -3.92 10.01 -4.73
CA TYR A 119 -5.19 10.55 -4.21
C TYR A 119 -6.24 10.61 -5.30
N THR A 120 -5.87 11.06 -6.50
CA THR A 120 -6.77 11.10 -7.65
C THR A 120 -7.19 9.70 -8.07
N CYS A 121 -6.27 8.73 -8.07
CA CYS A 121 -6.59 7.32 -8.34
C CYS A 121 -7.62 6.79 -7.36
N HIS A 122 -7.40 7.02 -6.07
CA HIS A 122 -8.30 6.56 -5.02
C HIS A 122 -9.70 7.14 -5.18
N TRP A 123 -9.79 8.45 -5.41
CA TRP A 123 -11.06 9.13 -5.63
C TRP A 123 -11.80 8.59 -6.84
N LYS A 124 -11.12 8.40 -7.96
CA LYS A 124 -11.73 7.86 -9.19
C LYS A 124 -12.26 6.44 -8.97
N LEU A 125 -11.52 5.59 -8.29
CA LEU A 125 -11.95 4.21 -8.02
C LEU A 125 -13.15 4.17 -7.09
N LEU A 126 -13.17 4.96 -6.03
CA LEU A 126 -14.30 5.04 -5.11
C LEU A 126 -15.54 5.59 -5.81
N SER A 127 -15.40 6.64 -6.62
CA SER A 127 -16.51 7.24 -7.36
C SER A 127 -17.11 6.27 -8.37
N TYR A 128 -16.27 5.53 -9.09
CA TYR A 128 -16.72 4.53 -10.05
C TYR A 128 -17.43 3.38 -9.34
N TRP A 129 -16.88 2.87 -8.23
CA TRP A 129 -17.51 1.83 -7.44
C TRP A 129 -18.86 2.28 -6.88
N PHE A 130 -18.94 3.49 -6.37
CA PHE A 130 -20.18 4.07 -5.87
C PHE A 130 -21.25 4.14 -6.97
N PHE A 131 -20.86 4.59 -8.16
CA PHE A 131 -21.74 4.64 -9.31
C PHE A 131 -22.28 3.24 -9.68
N LEU A 132 -21.43 2.23 -9.73
CA LEU A 132 -21.83 0.86 -10.04
C LEU A 132 -22.77 0.26 -8.98
N THR A 133 -22.59 0.62 -7.73
CA THR A 133 -23.35 0.06 -6.61
C THR A 133 -24.68 0.77 -6.39
N PHE A 134 -24.71 2.08 -6.51
CA PHE A 134 -25.87 2.92 -6.16
C PHE A 134 -26.57 3.59 -7.34
N GLY A 135 -26.11 3.36 -8.58
CA GLY A 135 -26.72 3.92 -9.80
C GLY A 135 -26.39 5.39 -10.06
N CYS A 136 -27.13 6.01 -10.97
CA CYS A 136 -26.81 7.32 -11.54
C CYS A 136 -26.86 8.47 -10.52
N TYR A 137 -25.80 8.67 -9.79
CA TYR A 137 -25.54 9.96 -9.15
C TYR A 137 -24.39 10.63 -9.90
N SER A 138 -24.72 11.74 -10.58
CA SER A 138 -23.72 12.58 -11.23
C SER A 138 -22.87 13.22 -10.15
N ILE A 139 -21.66 12.70 -9.96
CA ILE A 139 -20.63 13.40 -9.19
C ILE A 139 -19.81 14.18 -10.22
N THR A 140 -20.20 15.40 -10.43
CA THR A 140 -19.40 16.35 -11.19
C THR A 140 -18.36 16.99 -10.29
#